data_47e48806e0f2bdf56308237655234539
#
_entry.id   47e48806e0f2bdf56308237655234539
#
_cell.length_a   1.000
_cell.length_b   1.000
_cell.length_c   1.000
_cell.angle_alpha   90.00
_cell.angle_beta   90.00
_cell.angle_gamma   90.00
#
_symmetry.space_group_name_H-M   'P 1'
#
loop_
_entity.id
_entity.type
_entity.pdbx_description
1 polymer ?
#
loop_
_entity_poly.entity_id
_entity_poly.type
_entity_poly.pdbx_seq_one_letter_code
_entity_poly.pdbx_strand_id
1 'polypeptide(L)'
;FSLVLRICLQQLHNLVGFLTWVLFASLVVLIPTYDSATETMEHRYAIERGEHIIAPGHHPIRGFRIEVVQTKQPVLVSTGVEEKAIAMGQLPLPGTMMPKTWLGVPMVMGDQVIGILSLQDVERENAFNEAEVRLLETLSASMTVALENARLWEQEEKYLQSLEHEFKVGREIQAGFLPKQMLQPPGWEITASLQPAREVAGDFYDVFKLPGEQIGLVIGDVCDKGLGAALLMTLFRSFVRAMSSADYFSRLASGAQDAADKRLKTAITLTNNYIAETHGDAGMFATIFLGILNTGTGVLTYINGGHVPPLLLNRDGIKETLHPTGSAIGAVM
;
A
#
# COMPACT_ATOMS: atom_id res chain seq x y z
N PHE A 1 9.26 -1.16 -14.59
CA PHE A 1 9.96 -0.43 -15.68
C PHE A 1 9.01 -0.27 -16.85
N SER A 2 7.89 0.34 -16.54
CA SER A 2 6.71 0.28 -17.37
C SER A 2 6.47 1.56 -18.20
N LEU A 3 5.23 1.79 -18.47
CA LEU A 3 4.62 2.75 -19.38
C LEU A 3 5.18 4.17 -19.25
N VAL A 4 5.53 4.65 -18.06
CA VAL A 4 6.01 6.02 -17.83
C VAL A 4 7.42 6.22 -18.40
N LEU A 5 8.33 5.27 -18.20
CA LEU A 5 9.66 5.32 -18.84
C LEU A 5 9.54 5.23 -20.37
N ARG A 6 8.63 4.40 -20.87
CA ARG A 6 8.31 4.34 -22.31
C ARG A 6 7.74 5.66 -22.81
N ILE A 7 6.88 6.34 -22.06
CA ILE A 7 6.30 7.63 -22.41
C ILE A 7 7.38 8.71 -22.38
N CYS A 8 8.23 8.77 -21.34
CA CYS A 8 9.35 9.70 -21.26
C CYS A 8 10.36 9.46 -22.38
N LEU A 9 10.72 8.20 -22.64
CA LEU A 9 11.59 7.83 -23.77
C LEU A 9 10.92 8.10 -25.11
N GLN A 10 9.60 7.94 -25.24
CA GLN A 10 8.86 8.24 -26.45
C GLN A 10 8.75 9.75 -26.70
N GLN A 11 8.56 10.56 -25.65
CA GLN A 11 8.60 12.02 -25.79
C GLN A 11 10.01 12.51 -26.12
N LEU A 12 11.04 11.88 -25.54
CA LEU A 12 12.42 12.11 -25.89
C LEU A 12 12.70 11.69 -27.33
N HIS A 13 12.20 10.54 -27.76
CA HIS A 13 12.27 10.05 -29.13
C HIS A 13 11.66 11.07 -30.10
N ASN A 14 10.50 11.62 -29.77
CA ASN A 14 9.84 12.63 -30.62
C ASN A 14 10.62 13.95 -30.64
N LEU A 15 11.20 14.39 -29.51
CA LEU A 15 11.98 15.62 -29.41
C LEU A 15 13.38 15.47 -30.04
N VAL A 16 14.08 14.38 -29.69
CA VAL A 16 15.41 14.06 -30.24
C VAL A 16 15.29 13.63 -31.69
N GLY A 17 14.27 12.85 -32.05
CA GLY A 17 13.99 12.46 -33.42
C GLY A 17 13.69 13.67 -34.33
N PHE A 18 12.93 14.65 -33.83
CA PHE A 18 12.68 15.92 -34.56
C PHE A 18 13.95 16.77 -34.70
N LEU A 19 14.76 16.88 -33.64
CA LEU A 19 16.02 17.61 -33.67
C LEU A 19 17.10 16.90 -34.52
N THR A 20 17.16 15.56 -34.47
CA THR A 20 18.11 14.78 -35.28
C THR A 20 17.72 14.71 -36.75
N TRP A 21 16.42 14.64 -37.06
CA TRP A 21 15.94 14.57 -38.45
C TRP A 21 16.07 15.90 -39.17
N VAL A 22 15.90 17.03 -38.46
CA VAL A 22 15.93 18.37 -39.05
C VAL A 22 17.36 18.96 -39.16
N LEU A 23 18.30 18.55 -38.31
CA LEU A 23 19.61 19.22 -38.20
C LEU A 23 20.85 18.33 -38.42
N PHE A 24 20.80 17.01 -38.25
CA PHE A 24 22.05 16.23 -38.17
C PHE A 24 21.90 14.76 -38.61
N ALA A 25 22.08 14.47 -39.88
CA ALA A 25 22.12 13.08 -40.40
C ALA A 25 23.30 12.23 -39.88
N SER A 26 24.27 12.85 -39.21
CA SER A 26 25.50 12.20 -38.71
C SER A 26 25.53 11.97 -37.18
N LEU A 27 24.45 12.28 -36.46
CA LEU A 27 24.44 12.19 -35.00
C LEU A 27 24.07 10.79 -34.47
N VAL A 28 24.82 10.40 -33.45
CA VAL A 28 24.51 9.27 -32.58
C VAL A 28 24.14 9.78 -31.19
N VAL A 29 23.02 9.32 -30.65
CA VAL A 29 22.55 9.64 -29.28
C VAL A 29 22.55 8.37 -28.48
N LEU A 30 23.25 8.36 -27.34
CA LEU A 30 23.29 7.24 -26.44
C LEU A 30 22.92 7.68 -25.02
N ILE A 31 22.06 6.91 -24.38
CA ILE A 31 21.63 7.12 -23.00
C ILE A 31 21.81 5.82 -22.21
N PRO A 32 23.03 5.50 -21.76
CA PRO A 32 23.23 4.40 -20.82
C PRO A 32 22.89 4.83 -19.40
N THR A 33 22.27 3.93 -18.66
CA THR A 33 22.23 4.00 -17.19
C THR A 33 23.52 3.44 -16.60
N TYR A 34 23.97 4.01 -15.49
CA TYR A 34 25.18 3.59 -14.79
C TYR A 34 24.85 3.06 -13.40
N ASP A 35 25.41 1.91 -13.08
CA ASP A 35 25.37 1.30 -11.75
C ASP A 35 26.75 1.43 -11.09
N SER A 36 26.82 2.25 -10.06
CA SER A 36 28.06 2.51 -9.31
C SER A 36 28.52 1.33 -8.46
N ALA A 37 27.65 0.39 -8.10
CA ALA A 37 28.00 -0.78 -7.30
C ALA A 37 28.72 -1.86 -8.15
N THR A 38 28.34 -1.98 -9.40
CA THR A 38 28.91 -2.97 -10.34
C THR A 38 29.88 -2.34 -11.35
N GLU A 39 29.98 -1.01 -11.37
CA GLU A 39 30.72 -0.21 -12.37
C GLU A 39 30.35 -0.57 -13.82
N THR A 40 29.06 -0.86 -14.04
CA THR A 40 28.54 -1.25 -15.35
C THR A 40 27.54 -0.25 -15.90
N MET A 41 27.40 -0.25 -17.22
CA MET A 41 26.43 0.52 -17.95
C MET A 41 25.48 -0.38 -18.74
N GLU A 42 24.22 0.01 -18.81
CA GLU A 42 23.24 -0.60 -19.70
C GLU A 42 22.71 0.46 -20.67
N HIS A 43 22.81 0.20 -21.97
CA HIS A 43 22.30 1.10 -23.00
C HIS A 43 20.80 1.00 -23.10
N ARG A 44 20.08 1.93 -22.45
CA ARG A 44 18.62 1.99 -22.44
C ARG A 44 18.05 2.59 -23.73
N TYR A 45 18.81 3.47 -24.35
CA TYR A 45 18.43 4.14 -25.59
C TYR A 45 19.67 4.42 -26.41
N ALA A 46 19.63 4.04 -27.67
CA ALA A 46 20.71 4.27 -28.63
C ALA A 46 20.09 4.49 -30.03
N ILE A 47 20.43 5.61 -30.66
CA ILE A 47 20.03 5.93 -32.02
C ILE A 47 21.26 6.38 -32.80
N GLU A 48 21.44 5.84 -34.00
CA GLU A 48 22.40 6.33 -35.00
C GLU A 48 21.65 6.56 -36.31
N ARG A 49 21.79 7.75 -36.88
CA ARG A 49 21.17 8.15 -38.17
C ARG A 49 19.66 7.88 -38.23
N GLY A 50 18.97 8.00 -37.10
CA GLY A 50 17.53 7.74 -36.97
C GLY A 50 17.12 6.29 -36.79
N GLU A 51 18.07 5.35 -36.80
CA GLU A 51 17.82 3.94 -36.54
C GLU A 51 18.15 3.56 -35.10
N HIS A 52 17.30 2.77 -34.47
CA HIS A 52 17.53 2.26 -33.12
C HIS A 52 18.61 1.18 -33.13
N ILE A 53 19.61 1.37 -32.25
CA ILE A 53 20.64 0.39 -31.99
C ILE A 53 20.25 -0.40 -30.75
N ILE A 54 20.26 -1.72 -30.84
CA ILE A 54 20.00 -2.61 -29.71
C ILE A 54 21.35 -3.14 -29.20
N ALA A 55 21.74 -2.68 -28.01
CA ALA A 55 22.92 -3.17 -27.30
C ALA A 55 22.50 -3.75 -25.93
N PRO A 56 21.97 -4.98 -25.90
CA PRO A 56 21.46 -5.56 -24.65
C PRO A 56 22.58 -5.96 -23.70
N GLY A 57 22.30 -5.88 -22.40
CA GLY A 57 23.17 -6.35 -21.32
C GLY A 57 23.97 -5.24 -20.64
N HIS A 58 24.62 -5.63 -19.55
CA HIS A 58 25.49 -4.77 -18.76
C HIS A 58 26.92 -4.83 -19.30
N HIS A 59 27.48 -3.68 -19.55
CA HIS A 59 28.84 -3.54 -20.07
C HIS A 59 29.71 -2.76 -19.08
N PRO A 60 30.97 -3.15 -18.83
CA PRO A 60 31.88 -2.36 -18.02
C PRO A 60 32.06 -0.96 -18.60
N ILE A 61 32.12 0.04 -17.72
CA ILE A 61 32.40 1.41 -18.15
C ILE A 61 33.81 1.51 -18.76
N ARG A 62 33.96 2.18 -19.89
CA ARG A 62 35.23 2.32 -20.60
C ARG A 62 35.35 3.71 -21.26
N GLY A 63 36.61 4.10 -21.53
CA GLY A 63 36.94 5.29 -22.30
C GLY A 63 36.50 6.59 -21.64
N PHE A 64 36.06 7.55 -22.43
CA PHE A 64 35.66 8.89 -21.99
C PHE A 64 34.55 8.89 -20.95
N ARG A 65 33.72 7.84 -20.90
CA ARG A 65 32.63 7.70 -19.92
C ARG A 65 33.16 7.59 -18.49
N ILE A 66 34.37 7.04 -18.29
CA ILE A 66 35.02 6.98 -16.98
C ILE A 66 35.28 8.40 -16.46
N GLU A 67 35.79 9.29 -17.30
CA GLU A 67 36.06 10.68 -16.94
C GLU A 67 34.77 11.43 -16.58
N VAL A 68 33.70 11.24 -17.36
CA VAL A 68 32.37 11.83 -17.06
C VAL A 68 31.87 11.39 -15.68
N VAL A 69 31.99 10.09 -15.34
CA VAL A 69 31.54 9.57 -14.05
C VAL A 69 32.40 10.08 -12.90
N GLN A 70 33.73 10.09 -13.07
CA GLN A 70 34.67 10.50 -12.02
C GLN A 70 34.62 12.00 -11.73
N THR A 71 34.57 12.82 -12.79
CA THR A 71 34.54 14.29 -12.67
C THR A 71 33.17 14.83 -12.39
N LYS A 72 32.11 14.11 -12.75
CA LYS A 72 30.70 14.57 -12.75
C LYS A 72 30.52 15.85 -13.58
N GLN A 73 31.34 16.02 -14.61
CA GLN A 73 31.36 17.18 -15.51
C GLN A 73 31.17 16.73 -16.96
N PRO A 74 30.70 17.61 -17.85
CA PRO A 74 30.71 17.34 -19.26
C PRO A 74 32.12 17.10 -19.80
N VAL A 75 32.26 16.12 -20.68
CA VAL A 75 33.51 15.83 -21.37
C VAL A 75 33.26 15.96 -22.87
N LEU A 76 34.01 16.86 -23.51
CA LEU A 76 33.98 17.10 -24.96
C LEU A 76 35.33 16.71 -25.60
N VAL A 77 35.30 15.72 -26.48
CA VAL A 77 36.45 15.31 -27.29
C VAL A 77 36.19 15.73 -28.74
N SER A 78 36.82 16.81 -29.19
CA SER A 78 36.52 17.46 -30.48
C SER A 78 37.33 16.93 -31.65
N THR A 79 38.53 16.32 -31.39
CA THR A 79 39.43 15.79 -32.40
C THR A 79 40.18 14.57 -31.89
N GLY A 80 40.62 13.69 -32.81
CA GLY A 80 41.41 12.51 -32.50
C GLY A 80 40.64 11.52 -31.60
N VAL A 81 39.35 11.46 -31.74
CA VAL A 81 38.44 10.61 -30.87
C VAL A 81 38.81 9.15 -31.02
N GLU A 82 39.02 8.66 -32.25
CA GLU A 82 39.31 7.25 -32.50
C GLU A 82 40.60 6.81 -31.83
N GLU A 83 41.70 7.55 -31.99
CA GLU A 83 43.00 7.22 -31.39
C GLU A 83 42.92 7.21 -29.87
N LYS A 84 42.29 8.22 -29.28
CA LYS A 84 42.09 8.34 -27.83
C LYS A 84 41.19 7.25 -27.31
N ALA A 85 40.08 6.92 -27.99
CA ALA A 85 39.17 5.87 -27.60
C ALA A 85 39.82 4.48 -27.58
N ILE A 86 40.60 4.17 -28.65
CA ILE A 86 41.33 2.91 -28.74
C ILE A 86 42.37 2.80 -27.60
N ALA A 87 43.10 3.89 -27.34
CA ALA A 87 44.09 3.94 -26.25
C ALA A 87 43.47 3.70 -24.87
N MET A 88 42.19 4.07 -24.69
CA MET A 88 41.43 3.86 -23.44
C MET A 88 40.57 2.57 -23.45
N GLY A 89 40.74 1.71 -24.46
CA GLY A 89 39.99 0.45 -24.58
C GLY A 89 38.52 0.61 -24.88
N GLN A 90 38.09 1.79 -25.40
CA GLN A 90 36.72 2.03 -25.84
C GLN A 90 36.58 1.55 -27.30
N LEU A 91 35.65 0.63 -27.51
CA LEU A 91 35.29 0.18 -28.85
C LEU A 91 33.89 0.73 -29.22
N PRO A 92 33.58 0.91 -30.51
CA PRO A 92 32.23 1.23 -30.92
C PRO A 92 31.26 0.12 -30.55
N LEU A 93 29.99 0.45 -30.34
CA LEU A 93 28.97 -0.56 -30.20
C LEU A 93 28.85 -1.38 -31.50
N PRO A 94 28.53 -2.68 -31.41
CA PRO A 94 28.34 -3.48 -32.61
C PRO A 94 27.32 -2.83 -33.58
N GLY A 95 27.72 -2.66 -34.81
CA GLY A 95 26.92 -2.01 -35.86
C GLY A 95 26.98 -0.48 -35.89
N THR A 96 27.80 0.18 -35.03
CA THR A 96 27.99 1.63 -35.04
C THR A 96 29.37 2.01 -35.58
N MET A 97 29.49 3.25 -36.00
CA MET A 97 30.76 3.83 -36.46
C MET A 97 31.53 4.49 -35.30
N MET A 98 32.86 4.58 -35.41
CA MET A 98 33.65 5.40 -34.50
C MET A 98 33.36 6.88 -34.77
N PRO A 99 33.05 7.67 -33.74
CA PRO A 99 32.78 9.09 -33.90
C PRO A 99 34.06 9.89 -34.11
N LYS A 100 33.94 11.02 -34.80
CA LYS A 100 34.99 12.05 -34.94
C LYS A 100 34.92 13.10 -33.84
N THR A 101 33.73 13.35 -33.33
CA THR A 101 33.50 14.20 -32.13
C THR A 101 32.62 13.44 -31.13
N TRP A 102 32.96 13.48 -29.84
CA TRP A 102 32.22 12.86 -28.75
C TRP A 102 31.98 13.87 -27.64
N LEU A 103 30.72 13.99 -27.22
CA LEU A 103 30.28 14.77 -26.07
C LEU A 103 29.50 13.89 -25.12
N GLY A 104 29.88 13.84 -23.85
CA GLY A 104 29.16 13.14 -22.81
C GLY A 104 28.86 14.06 -21.63
N VAL A 105 27.63 14.02 -21.15
CA VAL A 105 27.16 14.81 -20.02
C VAL A 105 26.60 13.86 -18.96
N PRO A 106 26.99 14.01 -17.68
CA PRO A 106 26.51 13.14 -16.62
C PRO A 106 25.02 13.42 -16.30
N MET A 107 24.31 12.36 -15.97
CA MET A 107 23.00 12.41 -15.33
C MET A 107 23.22 12.27 -13.83
N VAL A 108 23.20 13.37 -13.08
CA VAL A 108 23.56 13.41 -11.65
C VAL A 108 22.32 13.49 -10.79
N MET A 109 22.21 12.56 -9.83
CA MET A 109 21.15 12.53 -8.82
C MET A 109 21.80 12.59 -7.43
N GLY A 110 21.57 13.68 -6.69
CA GLY A 110 22.30 13.93 -5.46
C GLY A 110 23.80 14.02 -5.73
N ASP A 111 24.57 13.08 -5.16
CA ASP A 111 26.02 12.98 -5.36
C ASP A 111 26.45 11.82 -6.26
N GLN A 112 25.51 11.15 -6.92
CA GLN A 112 25.79 9.97 -7.76
C GLN A 112 25.45 10.22 -9.22
N VAL A 113 26.30 9.69 -10.11
CA VAL A 113 26.00 9.60 -11.53
C VAL A 113 25.14 8.36 -11.76
N ILE A 114 23.94 8.53 -12.30
CA ILE A 114 22.99 7.45 -12.62
C ILE A 114 22.98 7.06 -14.09
N GLY A 115 23.65 7.85 -14.93
CA GLY A 115 23.73 7.63 -16.37
C GLY A 115 24.55 8.71 -17.07
N ILE A 116 24.67 8.58 -18.37
CA ILE A 116 25.35 9.55 -19.24
C ILE A 116 24.46 9.83 -20.44
N LEU A 117 24.23 11.09 -20.76
CA LEU A 117 23.68 11.50 -22.03
C LEU A 117 24.82 11.83 -22.97
N SER A 118 24.98 11.13 -24.10
CA SER A 118 26.06 11.41 -25.04
C SER A 118 25.57 11.68 -26.45
N LEU A 119 26.19 12.65 -27.06
CA LEU A 119 26.08 12.96 -28.49
C LEU A 119 27.40 12.66 -29.19
N GLN A 120 27.30 12.12 -30.39
CA GLN A 120 28.48 11.77 -31.18
C GLN A 120 28.23 12.17 -32.64
N ASP A 121 29.22 12.75 -33.27
CA ASP A 121 29.20 13.03 -34.73
C ASP A 121 30.23 12.10 -35.40
N VAL A 122 29.77 11.30 -36.34
CA VAL A 122 30.61 10.29 -37.02
C VAL A 122 31.29 10.87 -38.27
N GLU A 123 30.93 12.09 -38.72
CA GLU A 123 31.41 12.69 -39.96
C GLU A 123 32.33 13.88 -39.70
N ARG A 124 32.09 14.67 -38.63
CA ARG A 124 32.76 15.95 -38.40
C ARG A 124 33.58 15.96 -37.14
N GLU A 125 34.76 16.52 -37.19
CA GLU A 125 35.50 17.00 -36.02
C GLU A 125 35.00 18.38 -35.61
N ASN A 126 35.19 18.75 -34.34
CA ASN A 126 34.73 20.00 -33.75
C ASN A 126 33.22 20.25 -33.99
N ALA A 127 32.41 19.21 -33.94
CA ALA A 127 31.00 19.27 -34.28
C ALA A 127 30.14 19.97 -33.20
N PHE A 128 30.62 20.10 -32.00
CA PHE A 128 29.88 20.70 -30.87
C PHE A 128 30.62 21.88 -30.27
N ASN A 129 29.89 22.96 -30.02
CA ASN A 129 30.37 24.15 -29.32
C ASN A 129 29.79 24.24 -27.90
N GLU A 130 30.14 25.29 -27.15
CA GLU A 130 29.66 25.47 -25.77
C GLU A 130 28.12 25.58 -25.65
N ALA A 131 27.41 26.02 -26.69
CA ALA A 131 25.95 26.13 -26.65
C ALA A 131 25.31 24.75 -26.69
N GLU A 132 25.84 23.82 -27.50
CA GLU A 132 25.38 22.42 -27.52
C GLU A 132 25.73 21.70 -26.22
N VAL A 133 26.90 21.98 -25.63
CA VAL A 133 27.24 21.42 -24.29
C VAL A 133 26.23 21.87 -23.26
N ARG A 134 25.94 23.18 -23.14
CA ARG A 134 24.95 23.71 -22.17
C ARG A 134 23.53 23.18 -22.43
N LEU A 135 23.17 23.03 -23.70
CA LEU A 135 21.86 22.43 -24.05
C LEU A 135 21.78 20.98 -23.56
N LEU A 136 22.83 20.19 -23.79
CA LEU A 136 22.87 18.80 -23.38
C LEU A 136 22.87 18.65 -21.84
N GLU A 137 23.55 19.54 -21.11
CA GLU A 137 23.49 19.62 -19.64
C GLU A 137 22.07 19.86 -19.15
N THR A 138 21.36 20.82 -19.76
CA THR A 138 19.98 21.13 -19.41
C THR A 138 19.05 19.94 -19.67
N LEU A 139 19.21 19.27 -20.80
CA LEU A 139 18.46 18.06 -21.14
C LEU A 139 18.78 16.92 -20.17
N SER A 140 20.07 16.72 -19.86
CA SER A 140 20.52 15.70 -18.90
C SER A 140 19.90 15.90 -17.52
N ALA A 141 19.91 17.14 -17.01
CA ALA A 141 19.28 17.48 -15.74
C ALA A 141 17.77 17.22 -15.76
N SER A 142 17.07 17.66 -16.82
CA SER A 142 15.62 17.43 -16.97
C SER A 142 15.27 15.94 -17.03
N MET A 143 16.08 15.16 -17.75
CA MET A 143 15.90 13.71 -17.85
C MET A 143 16.16 13.01 -16.53
N THR A 144 17.16 13.44 -15.78
CA THR A 144 17.47 12.89 -14.45
C THR A 144 16.26 13.04 -13.53
N VAL A 145 15.66 14.23 -13.48
CA VAL A 145 14.43 14.48 -12.68
C VAL A 145 13.27 13.61 -13.15
N ALA A 146 13.07 13.49 -14.46
CA ALA A 146 11.98 12.67 -14.99
C ALA A 146 12.15 11.17 -14.67
N LEU A 147 13.39 10.65 -14.77
CA LEU A 147 13.69 9.26 -14.44
C LEU A 147 13.50 8.98 -12.93
N GLU A 148 13.95 9.90 -12.07
CA GLU A 148 13.77 9.74 -10.63
C GLU A 148 12.31 9.81 -10.23
N ASN A 149 11.54 10.74 -10.77
CA ASN A 149 10.10 10.77 -10.56
C ASN A 149 9.45 9.45 -10.97
N ALA A 150 9.76 8.92 -12.15
CA ALA A 150 9.24 7.65 -12.61
C ALA A 150 9.58 6.49 -11.66
N ARG A 151 10.81 6.47 -11.12
CA ARG A 151 11.26 5.47 -10.15
C ARG A 151 10.50 5.56 -8.83
N LEU A 152 10.29 6.79 -8.31
CA LEU A 152 9.55 7.02 -7.08
C LEU A 152 8.08 6.61 -7.22
N TRP A 153 7.44 6.93 -8.34
CA TRP A 153 6.07 6.52 -8.63
C TRP A 153 5.92 5.00 -8.66
N GLU A 154 6.87 4.29 -9.28
CA GLU A 154 6.84 2.82 -9.32
C GLU A 154 7.02 2.21 -7.91
N GLN A 155 7.87 2.81 -7.08
CA GLN A 155 8.03 2.38 -5.69
C GLN A 155 6.77 2.62 -4.87
N GLU A 156 6.15 3.79 -5.01
CA GLU A 156 4.90 4.13 -4.34
C GLU A 156 3.77 3.17 -4.75
N GLU A 157 3.64 2.89 -6.05
CA GLU A 157 2.64 1.96 -6.55
C GLU A 157 2.81 0.55 -5.95
N LYS A 158 4.03 0.03 -5.92
CA LYS A 158 4.33 -1.27 -5.29
C LYS A 158 4.02 -1.28 -3.80
N TYR A 159 4.33 -0.19 -3.10
CA TYR A 159 4.03 -0.06 -1.68
C TYR A 159 2.52 -0.04 -1.42
N LEU A 160 1.76 0.73 -2.20
CA LEU A 160 0.30 0.77 -2.11
C LEU A 160 -0.33 -0.58 -2.40
N GLN A 161 0.12 -1.31 -3.42
CA GLN A 161 -0.36 -2.66 -3.73
C GLN A 161 -0.09 -3.65 -2.58
N SER A 162 1.07 -3.54 -1.92
CA SER A 162 1.39 -4.36 -0.75
C SER A 162 0.45 -4.07 0.42
N LEU A 163 0.19 -2.78 0.70
CA LEU A 163 -0.74 -2.37 1.75
C LEU A 163 -2.17 -2.83 1.48
N GLU A 164 -2.65 -2.69 0.24
CA GLU A 164 -3.98 -3.18 -0.16
C GLU A 164 -4.12 -4.69 0.06
N HIS A 165 -3.06 -5.44 -0.26
CA HIS A 165 -3.05 -6.88 -0.02
C HIS A 165 -3.13 -7.22 1.47
N GLU A 166 -2.35 -6.54 2.33
CA GLU A 166 -2.38 -6.74 3.78
C GLU A 166 -3.77 -6.43 4.38
N PHE A 167 -4.37 -5.33 3.96
CA PHE A 167 -5.72 -4.97 4.38
C PHE A 167 -6.78 -5.97 3.91
N LYS A 168 -6.65 -6.48 2.69
CA LYS A 168 -7.55 -7.52 2.19
C LYS A 168 -7.50 -8.78 3.04
N VAL A 169 -6.30 -9.24 3.40
CA VAL A 169 -6.11 -10.39 4.32
C VAL A 169 -6.73 -10.09 5.68
N GLY A 170 -6.51 -8.90 6.24
CA GLY A 170 -7.14 -8.48 7.50
C GLY A 170 -8.66 -8.52 7.45
N ARG A 171 -9.27 -8.06 6.36
CA ARG A 171 -10.72 -8.10 6.12
C ARG A 171 -11.25 -9.54 6.04
N GLU A 172 -10.56 -10.42 5.33
CA GLU A 172 -10.95 -11.84 5.22
C GLU A 172 -10.88 -12.55 6.58
N ILE A 173 -9.85 -12.28 7.37
CA ILE A 173 -9.74 -12.79 8.75
C ILE A 173 -10.88 -12.27 9.61
N GLN A 174 -11.15 -10.96 9.59
CA GLN A 174 -12.22 -10.34 10.37
C GLN A 174 -13.60 -10.90 10.00
N ALA A 175 -13.88 -11.03 8.70
CA ALA A 175 -15.12 -11.63 8.22
C ALA A 175 -15.31 -13.08 8.70
N GLY A 176 -14.20 -13.80 8.93
CA GLY A 176 -14.21 -15.14 9.51
C GLY A 176 -14.68 -15.20 10.96
N PHE A 177 -14.57 -14.10 11.71
CA PHE A 177 -15.07 -14.01 13.08
C PHE A 177 -16.57 -13.72 13.16
N LEU A 178 -17.16 -13.10 12.15
CA LEU A 178 -18.60 -12.84 12.15
C LEU A 178 -19.40 -14.11 11.80
N PRO A 179 -20.65 -14.24 12.30
CA PRO A 179 -21.49 -15.37 11.95
C PRO A 179 -21.75 -15.43 10.45
N LYS A 180 -21.35 -16.52 9.80
CA LYS A 180 -21.61 -16.75 8.37
C LYS A 180 -23.09 -17.04 8.08
N GLN A 181 -23.80 -17.59 9.05
CA GLN A 181 -25.22 -17.89 8.97
C GLN A 181 -25.90 -17.44 10.26
N MET A 182 -27.00 -16.71 10.12
CA MET A 182 -27.82 -16.32 11.24
C MET A 182 -28.65 -17.49 11.73
N LEU A 183 -28.76 -17.62 13.06
CA LEU A 183 -29.70 -18.55 13.69
C LEU A 183 -31.12 -18.16 13.34
N GLN A 184 -31.95 -19.16 13.02
CA GLN A 184 -33.37 -18.97 12.71
C GLN A 184 -34.18 -19.87 13.68
N PRO A 185 -34.40 -19.44 14.95
CA PRO A 185 -35.24 -20.21 15.87
C PRO A 185 -36.68 -20.26 15.37
N PRO A 186 -37.45 -21.30 15.67
CA PRO A 186 -38.84 -21.37 15.28
C PRO A 186 -39.64 -20.13 15.70
N GLY A 187 -40.34 -19.50 14.76
CA GLY A 187 -41.14 -18.30 15.00
C GLY A 187 -40.35 -16.98 15.05
N TRP A 188 -39.03 -17.01 14.80
CA TRP A 188 -38.17 -15.86 14.81
C TRP A 188 -37.40 -15.74 13.47
N GLU A 189 -37.28 -14.53 12.97
CA GLU A 189 -36.42 -14.20 11.84
C GLU A 189 -35.32 -13.27 12.32
N ILE A 190 -34.06 -13.64 12.11
CA ILE A 190 -32.91 -12.86 12.53
C ILE A 190 -32.05 -12.57 11.30
N THR A 191 -31.77 -11.31 11.06
CA THR A 191 -30.85 -10.85 10.03
C THR A 191 -29.87 -9.84 10.59
N ALA A 192 -28.67 -9.81 10.05
CA ALA A 192 -27.66 -8.81 10.37
C ALA A 192 -26.82 -8.48 9.14
N SER A 193 -26.33 -7.24 9.07
CA SER A 193 -25.46 -6.74 8.02
C SER A 193 -24.40 -5.86 8.63
N LEU A 194 -23.17 -5.95 8.11
CA LEU A 194 -22.06 -5.07 8.45
C LEU A 194 -21.46 -4.51 7.17
N GLN A 195 -21.38 -3.20 7.10
CA GLN A 195 -20.71 -2.49 6.01
C GLN A 195 -19.57 -1.66 6.58
N PRO A 196 -18.32 -2.13 6.50
CA PRO A 196 -17.17 -1.39 6.98
C PRO A 196 -17.02 -0.04 6.28
N ALA A 197 -16.74 1.03 7.03
CA ALA A 197 -16.46 2.35 6.47
C ALA A 197 -15.04 2.46 5.87
N ARG A 198 -14.13 1.58 6.29
CA ARG A 198 -12.77 1.40 5.78
C ARG A 198 -12.56 -0.07 5.42
N GLU A 199 -11.30 -0.46 5.27
CA GLU A 199 -10.94 -1.84 4.93
C GLU A 199 -11.37 -2.86 6.00
N VAL A 200 -11.34 -2.45 7.28
CA VAL A 200 -11.77 -3.22 8.45
C VAL A 200 -12.62 -2.35 9.37
N ALA A 201 -13.45 -2.97 10.21
CA ALA A 201 -14.41 -2.30 11.11
C ALA A 201 -14.08 -2.54 12.58
N GLY A 202 -14.39 -1.55 13.44
CA GLY A 202 -14.54 -1.72 14.89
C GLY A 202 -15.88 -2.34 15.27
N ASP A 203 -16.89 -2.13 14.43
CA ASP A 203 -18.24 -2.66 14.59
C ASP A 203 -18.28 -4.18 14.51
N PHE A 204 -19.15 -4.79 15.29
CA PHE A 204 -19.42 -6.23 15.22
C PHE A 204 -20.81 -6.60 15.70
N TYR A 205 -21.25 -7.78 15.28
CA TYR A 205 -22.43 -8.44 15.80
C TYR A 205 -22.17 -9.93 16.02
N ASP A 206 -22.96 -10.54 16.89
CA ASP A 206 -22.97 -11.99 17.07
C ASP A 206 -24.36 -12.48 17.47
N VAL A 207 -24.68 -13.71 17.02
CA VAL A 207 -25.89 -14.44 17.42
C VAL A 207 -25.51 -15.88 17.71
N PHE A 208 -25.76 -16.34 18.91
CA PHE A 208 -25.35 -17.68 19.33
C PHE A 208 -26.36 -18.36 20.25
N LYS A 209 -26.38 -19.69 20.21
CA LYS A 209 -27.26 -20.52 21.08
C LYS A 209 -26.77 -20.49 22.51
N LEU A 210 -27.73 -20.45 23.42
CA LEU A 210 -27.55 -20.63 24.84
C LEU A 210 -28.44 -21.78 25.32
N PRO A 211 -28.20 -22.38 26.51
CA PRO A 211 -29.06 -23.42 27.10
C PRO A 211 -30.50 -22.93 27.31
N GLY A 212 -31.49 -23.84 27.19
CA GLY A 212 -32.87 -23.58 27.55
C GLY A 212 -33.64 -22.65 26.59
N GLU A 213 -33.61 -22.94 25.31
CA GLU A 213 -34.31 -22.16 24.28
C GLU A 213 -33.94 -20.67 24.28
N GLN A 214 -32.72 -20.36 24.66
CA GLN A 214 -32.20 -19.01 24.70
C GLN A 214 -31.21 -18.76 23.58
N ILE A 215 -31.17 -17.51 23.12
CA ILE A 215 -30.14 -17.02 22.20
C ILE A 215 -29.49 -15.77 22.76
N GLY A 216 -28.17 -15.65 22.59
CA GLY A 216 -27.41 -14.42 22.81
C GLY A 216 -27.42 -13.55 21.56
N LEU A 217 -27.72 -12.27 21.74
CA LEU A 217 -27.69 -11.23 20.71
C LEU A 217 -26.66 -10.20 21.11
N VAL A 218 -25.70 -9.91 20.24
CA VAL A 218 -24.63 -8.93 20.49
C VAL A 218 -24.55 -7.97 19.33
N ILE A 219 -24.41 -6.70 19.65
CA ILE A 219 -23.95 -5.65 18.73
C ILE A 219 -23.03 -4.74 19.51
N GLY A 220 -21.92 -4.34 18.92
CA GLY A 220 -20.93 -3.48 19.57
C GLY A 220 -20.10 -2.70 18.58
N ASP A 221 -19.49 -1.65 19.10
CA ASP A 221 -18.60 -0.77 18.37
C ASP A 221 -17.37 -0.46 19.22
N VAL A 222 -16.20 -0.82 18.73
CA VAL A 222 -14.90 -0.54 19.37
C VAL A 222 -14.46 0.85 18.98
N CYS A 223 -14.06 1.65 19.97
CA CYS A 223 -13.51 2.98 19.71
C CYS A 223 -12.32 2.91 18.73
N ASP A 224 -12.09 4.04 18.02
CA ASP A 224 -11.07 4.17 16.99
C ASP A 224 -11.42 3.43 15.67
N LYS A 225 -10.50 3.41 14.72
CA LYS A 225 -10.67 2.87 13.35
C LYS A 225 -9.43 2.14 12.90
N GLY A 226 -9.59 1.25 11.93
CA GLY A 226 -8.48 0.52 11.32
C GLY A 226 -8.14 -0.78 12.05
N LEU A 227 -6.92 -1.27 11.86
CA LEU A 227 -6.52 -2.62 12.26
C LEU A 227 -6.58 -2.84 13.78
N GLY A 228 -6.23 -1.82 14.58
CA GLY A 228 -6.30 -1.90 16.05
C GLY A 228 -7.72 -2.16 16.56
N ALA A 229 -8.69 -1.37 16.09
CA ALA A 229 -10.10 -1.54 16.42
C ALA A 229 -10.63 -2.91 15.97
N ALA A 230 -10.23 -3.37 14.76
CA ALA A 230 -10.62 -4.67 14.23
C ALA A 230 -10.10 -5.87 15.03
N LEU A 231 -8.87 -5.79 15.54
CA LEU A 231 -8.29 -6.82 16.40
C LEU A 231 -8.99 -6.88 17.75
N LEU A 232 -9.24 -5.70 18.36
CA LEU A 232 -9.95 -5.63 19.62
C LEU A 232 -11.42 -6.05 19.51
N MET A 233 -12.08 -5.71 18.41
CA MET A 233 -13.41 -6.22 18.09
C MET A 233 -13.46 -7.75 18.20
N THR A 234 -12.49 -8.43 17.58
CA THR A 234 -12.39 -9.89 17.62
C THR A 234 -12.26 -10.40 19.06
N LEU A 235 -11.48 -9.68 19.87
CA LEU A 235 -11.28 -10.01 21.29
C LEU A 235 -12.58 -9.80 22.07
N PHE A 236 -13.20 -8.61 22.00
CA PHE A 236 -14.48 -8.32 22.67
C PHE A 236 -15.55 -9.36 22.34
N ARG A 237 -15.78 -9.59 21.05
CA ARG A 237 -16.76 -10.57 20.57
C ARG A 237 -16.48 -11.97 21.12
N SER A 238 -15.23 -12.43 21.07
CA SER A 238 -14.84 -13.76 21.50
C SER A 238 -15.03 -13.94 23.01
N PHE A 239 -14.63 -12.95 23.81
CA PHE A 239 -14.80 -12.99 25.27
C PHE A 239 -16.27 -12.96 25.65
N VAL A 240 -17.06 -12.02 25.12
CA VAL A 240 -18.49 -11.93 25.40
C VAL A 240 -19.19 -13.25 25.09
N ARG A 241 -18.91 -13.85 23.95
CA ARG A 241 -19.46 -15.12 23.52
C ARG A 241 -19.03 -16.26 24.47
N ALA A 242 -17.74 -16.39 24.76
CA ALA A 242 -17.20 -17.43 25.61
C ALA A 242 -17.77 -17.35 27.04
N MET A 243 -17.76 -16.16 27.62
CA MET A 243 -18.27 -15.93 28.98
C MET A 243 -19.80 -16.14 29.08
N SER A 244 -20.54 -15.72 28.04
CA SER A 244 -21.98 -15.94 27.97
C SER A 244 -22.36 -17.43 27.79
N SER A 245 -21.52 -18.20 27.11
CA SER A 245 -21.78 -19.62 26.79
C SER A 245 -21.34 -20.60 27.89
N ALA A 246 -20.61 -20.14 28.92
CA ALA A 246 -20.09 -21.03 29.97
C ALA A 246 -21.20 -21.70 30.76
N ASP A 247 -21.18 -23.04 30.84
CA ASP A 247 -22.18 -23.86 31.57
C ASP A 247 -22.18 -23.70 33.10
N TYR A 248 -21.18 -23.01 33.63
CA TYR A 248 -21.02 -22.75 35.05
C TYR A 248 -22.26 -22.09 35.68
N PHE A 249 -22.96 -21.26 34.90
CA PHE A 249 -24.13 -20.50 35.38
C PHE A 249 -25.42 -21.29 35.44
N SER A 250 -25.56 -22.37 34.68
CA SER A 250 -26.76 -23.21 34.70
C SER A 250 -26.94 -24.00 36.01
N ARG A 251 -25.83 -24.21 36.74
CA ARG A 251 -25.82 -24.97 38.00
C ARG A 251 -26.12 -24.14 39.24
N LEU A 252 -26.08 -22.80 39.14
CA LEU A 252 -26.20 -21.89 40.29
C LEU A 252 -27.52 -21.09 40.33
N ALA A 253 -28.38 -21.25 39.33
CA ALA A 253 -29.57 -20.42 39.17
C ALA A 253 -30.83 -21.16 39.60
N SER A 254 -31.69 -20.49 40.40
CA SER A 254 -32.97 -20.98 40.89
C SER A 254 -34.12 -20.81 39.86
N GLY A 255 -33.87 -20.24 38.67
CA GLY A 255 -34.85 -20.04 37.62
C GLY A 255 -34.22 -19.51 36.34
N ALA A 256 -34.92 -19.63 35.21
CA ALA A 256 -34.41 -19.24 33.89
C ALA A 256 -34.09 -17.72 33.77
N GLN A 257 -34.88 -16.88 34.44
CA GLN A 257 -34.67 -15.42 34.43
C GLN A 257 -33.46 -15.01 35.26
N ASP A 258 -33.31 -15.57 36.48
CA ASP A 258 -32.11 -15.35 37.29
C ASP A 258 -30.82 -15.83 36.60
N ALA A 259 -30.92 -16.91 35.82
CA ALA A 259 -29.80 -17.42 35.04
C ALA A 259 -29.37 -16.44 33.94
N ALA A 260 -30.32 -15.83 33.21
CA ALA A 260 -30.04 -14.86 32.16
C ALA A 260 -29.39 -13.60 32.73
N ASP A 261 -29.92 -13.01 33.82
CA ASP A 261 -29.38 -11.79 34.43
C ASP A 261 -27.95 -12.04 34.99
N LYS A 262 -27.73 -13.13 35.70
CA LYS A 262 -26.38 -13.51 36.20
C LYS A 262 -25.39 -13.72 35.05
N ARG A 263 -25.83 -14.38 33.99
CA ARG A 263 -25.00 -14.66 32.81
C ARG A 263 -24.57 -13.39 32.14
N LEU A 264 -25.49 -12.44 31.88
CA LEU A 264 -25.21 -11.12 31.31
C LEU A 264 -24.21 -10.33 32.16
N LYS A 265 -24.50 -10.19 33.47
CA LYS A 265 -23.62 -9.45 34.40
C LYS A 265 -22.22 -10.03 34.44
N THR A 266 -22.11 -11.36 34.55
CA THR A 266 -20.79 -11.98 34.61
C THR A 266 -20.04 -11.85 33.29
N ALA A 267 -20.70 -12.09 32.17
CA ALA A 267 -20.05 -11.95 30.85
C ALA A 267 -19.48 -10.53 30.64
N ILE A 268 -20.28 -9.52 30.98
CA ILE A 268 -19.87 -8.12 30.85
C ILE A 268 -18.77 -7.75 31.84
N THR A 269 -18.91 -8.12 33.11
CA THR A 269 -17.92 -7.80 34.15
C THR A 269 -16.57 -8.45 33.87
N LEU A 270 -16.55 -9.75 33.52
CA LEU A 270 -15.29 -10.43 33.21
C LEU A 270 -14.63 -9.86 31.93
N THR A 271 -15.43 -9.56 30.92
CA THR A 271 -14.90 -8.91 29.69
C THR A 271 -14.35 -7.53 30.02
N ASN A 272 -15.08 -6.68 30.75
CA ASN A 272 -14.64 -5.36 31.17
C ASN A 272 -13.31 -5.41 31.93
N ASN A 273 -13.23 -6.23 32.96
CA ASN A 273 -12.05 -6.32 33.81
C ASN A 273 -10.83 -6.81 33.02
N TYR A 274 -10.99 -7.82 32.18
CA TYR A 274 -9.91 -8.30 31.33
C TYR A 274 -9.39 -7.22 30.38
N ILE A 275 -10.28 -6.50 29.71
CA ILE A 275 -9.88 -5.45 28.77
C ILE A 275 -9.23 -4.27 29.51
N ALA A 276 -9.83 -3.83 30.62
CA ALA A 276 -9.29 -2.74 31.42
C ALA A 276 -7.90 -3.05 32.01
N GLU A 277 -7.71 -4.28 32.52
CA GLU A 277 -6.42 -4.71 33.09
C GLU A 277 -5.34 -4.95 32.00
N THR A 278 -5.71 -5.48 30.85
CA THR A 278 -4.73 -5.94 29.85
C THR A 278 -4.48 -4.89 28.76
N HIS A 279 -5.48 -4.06 28.44
CA HIS A 279 -5.46 -3.11 27.33
C HIS A 279 -5.82 -1.68 27.74
N GLY A 280 -5.97 -1.40 29.02
CA GLY A 280 -6.35 -0.09 29.56
C GLY A 280 -5.37 1.03 29.17
N ASP A 281 -4.07 0.75 29.14
CA ASP A 281 -3.03 1.70 28.71
C ASP A 281 -3.19 2.18 27.27
N ALA A 282 -3.84 1.39 26.43
CA ALA A 282 -4.13 1.75 25.03
C ALA A 282 -5.35 2.69 24.91
N GLY A 283 -6.09 2.94 26.00
CA GLY A 283 -7.31 3.75 26.00
C GLY A 283 -8.44 3.18 25.16
N MET A 284 -8.43 1.87 24.90
CA MET A 284 -9.37 1.21 24.01
C MET A 284 -10.58 0.69 24.79
N PHE A 285 -11.77 1.02 24.31
CA PHE A 285 -13.05 0.59 24.89
C PHE A 285 -14.05 0.25 23.79
N ALA A 286 -15.15 -0.38 24.16
CA ALA A 286 -16.25 -0.68 23.24
C ALA A 286 -17.60 -0.30 23.84
N THR A 287 -18.48 0.26 23.03
CA THR A 287 -19.90 0.26 23.35
C THR A 287 -20.50 -1.06 22.94
N ILE A 288 -21.38 -1.63 23.77
CA ILE A 288 -21.97 -2.95 23.51
C ILE A 288 -23.41 -3.02 23.97
N PHE A 289 -24.24 -3.65 23.16
CA PHE A 289 -25.53 -4.19 23.57
C PHE A 289 -25.42 -5.72 23.60
N LEU A 290 -25.69 -6.33 24.75
CA LEU A 290 -25.77 -7.78 24.94
C LEU A 290 -27.15 -8.16 25.47
N GLY A 291 -27.90 -8.93 24.68
CA GLY A 291 -29.22 -9.42 25.03
C GLY A 291 -29.29 -10.95 25.09
N ILE A 292 -30.09 -11.49 26.00
CA ILE A 292 -30.50 -12.89 26.01
C ILE A 292 -32.00 -12.95 25.77
N LEU A 293 -32.37 -13.50 24.61
CA LEU A 293 -33.74 -13.70 24.21
C LEU A 293 -34.16 -15.14 24.47
N ASN A 294 -35.20 -15.34 25.28
CA ASN A 294 -35.86 -16.63 25.39
C ASN A 294 -36.87 -16.77 24.24
N THR A 295 -36.62 -17.67 23.32
CA THR A 295 -37.41 -17.81 22.09
C THR A 295 -38.78 -18.42 22.29
N GLY A 296 -38.97 -19.18 23.41
CA GLY A 296 -40.26 -19.76 23.78
C GLY A 296 -41.22 -18.76 24.43
N THR A 297 -40.70 -17.84 25.26
CA THR A 297 -41.53 -16.87 26.01
C THR A 297 -41.52 -15.47 25.38
N GLY A 298 -40.54 -15.15 24.50
CA GLY A 298 -40.35 -13.82 23.94
C GLY A 298 -39.72 -12.81 24.93
N VAL A 299 -39.25 -13.24 26.09
CA VAL A 299 -38.63 -12.36 27.11
C VAL A 299 -37.21 -12.05 26.71
N LEU A 300 -36.87 -10.76 26.59
CA LEU A 300 -35.52 -10.24 26.35
C LEU A 300 -34.96 -9.64 27.63
N THR A 301 -33.84 -10.18 28.11
CA THR A 301 -33.05 -9.62 29.21
C THR A 301 -31.78 -9.02 28.58
N TYR A 302 -31.39 -7.79 28.94
CA TYR A 302 -30.26 -7.13 28.27
C TYR A 302 -29.39 -6.28 29.20
N ILE A 303 -28.19 -6.05 28.78
CA ILE A 303 -27.29 -4.96 29.23
C ILE A 303 -26.93 -4.13 28.03
N ASN A 304 -27.03 -2.80 28.17
CA ASN A 304 -26.54 -1.84 27.20
C ASN A 304 -25.42 -1.01 27.83
N GLY A 305 -24.18 -1.33 27.45
CA GLY A 305 -22.97 -0.64 27.87
C GLY A 305 -22.62 0.53 26.96
N GLY A 306 -23.44 1.60 27.00
CA GLY A 306 -23.20 2.84 26.27
C GLY A 306 -23.42 2.76 24.76
N HIS A 307 -24.00 1.69 24.25
CA HIS A 307 -24.30 1.55 22.81
C HIS A 307 -25.58 2.30 22.42
N VAL A 308 -25.68 2.62 21.12
CA VAL A 308 -26.90 3.22 20.57
C VAL A 308 -28.11 2.40 20.98
N PRO A 309 -29.14 3.01 21.60
CA PRO A 309 -30.28 2.27 22.12
C PRO A 309 -31.05 1.49 21.05
N PRO A 310 -31.15 0.17 21.11
CA PRO A 310 -32.03 -0.59 20.23
C PRO A 310 -33.50 -0.21 20.42
N LEU A 311 -34.28 -0.35 19.36
CA LEU A 311 -35.70 -0.04 19.34
C LEU A 311 -36.53 -1.33 19.25
N LEU A 312 -37.50 -1.46 20.12
CA LEU A 312 -38.58 -2.42 19.99
C LEU A 312 -39.74 -1.77 19.22
N LEU A 313 -40.12 -2.40 18.11
CA LEU A 313 -41.18 -1.90 17.24
C LEU A 313 -42.42 -2.80 17.33
N ASN A 314 -43.59 -2.23 17.17
CA ASN A 314 -44.82 -2.92 16.93
C ASN A 314 -45.51 -2.34 15.66
N ARG A 315 -46.76 -2.74 15.39
CA ARG A 315 -47.49 -2.23 14.21
C ARG A 315 -47.79 -0.73 14.27
N ASP A 316 -47.79 -0.15 15.48
CA ASP A 316 -48.12 1.25 15.73
C ASP A 316 -46.86 2.16 15.79
N GLY A 317 -45.68 1.57 15.70
CA GLY A 317 -44.37 2.28 15.73
C GLY A 317 -43.45 1.82 16.84
N ILE A 318 -42.73 2.74 17.47
CA ILE A 318 -41.76 2.44 18.55
C ILE A 318 -42.54 2.09 19.80
N LYS A 319 -42.42 0.82 20.24
CA LYS A 319 -43.00 0.33 21.49
C LYS A 319 -42.12 0.71 22.69
N GLU A 320 -40.81 0.54 22.56
CA GLU A 320 -39.86 0.75 23.63
C GLU A 320 -38.46 1.05 23.08
N THR A 321 -37.70 1.85 23.81
CA THR A 321 -36.28 2.11 23.55
C THR A 321 -35.45 1.49 24.65
N LEU A 322 -34.47 0.63 24.28
CA LEU A 322 -33.64 -0.12 25.24
C LEU A 322 -32.43 0.73 25.66
N HIS A 323 -32.67 1.62 26.61
CA HIS A 323 -31.68 2.58 27.09
C HIS A 323 -30.42 1.96 27.67
N PRO A 324 -29.28 2.70 27.70
CA PRO A 324 -28.07 2.24 28.37
C PRO A 324 -28.30 1.91 29.86
N THR A 325 -27.74 0.80 30.30
CA THR A 325 -27.78 0.30 31.68
C THR A 325 -26.45 0.44 32.40
N GLY A 326 -25.39 0.84 31.66
CA GLY A 326 -24.03 1.03 32.14
C GLY A 326 -23.19 1.82 31.14
N SER A 327 -21.91 2.05 31.50
CA SER A 327 -20.90 2.69 30.65
C SER A 327 -20.34 1.72 29.60
N ALA A 328 -19.57 2.28 28.66
CA ALA A 328 -18.77 1.49 27.70
C ALA A 328 -17.82 0.53 28.44
N ILE A 329 -17.53 -0.59 27.81
CA ILE A 329 -16.73 -1.69 28.38
C ILE A 329 -15.25 -1.45 28.08
N GLY A 330 -14.39 -1.66 29.07
CA GLY A 330 -12.95 -1.41 28.99
C GLY A 330 -12.55 0.04 29.27
N ALA A 331 -13.53 0.94 29.45
CA ALA A 331 -13.25 2.36 29.73
C ALA A 331 -12.88 2.64 31.20
N VAL A 332 -13.43 1.85 32.11
CA VAL A 332 -13.25 2.03 33.57
C VAL A 332 -13.24 0.65 34.26
N MET A 333 -12.40 0.48 35.31
CA MET A 333 -12.47 -0.69 36.19
C MET A 333 -13.66 -0.59 37.14
#